data_dff6b9f912312495350c35b201ecfdd6
#
_entry.id   dff6b9f912312495350c35b201ecfdd6
#
_cell.length_a   1.000
_cell.length_b   1.000
_cell.length_c   1.000
_cell.angle_alpha   90.00
_cell.angle_beta   90.00
_cell.angle_gamma   90.00
#
_symmetry.space_group_name_H-M   'P 1'
#
loop_
_entity.id
_entity.type
_entity.pdbx_description
1 polymer ?
#
loop_
_entity_poly.entity_id
_entity_poly.type
_entity_poly.pdbx_seq_one_letter_code
_entity_poly.pdbx_strand_id
1 'polypeptide(L)'
;MEIRQMQYFLCLAEEKSVTRAARQLNIVQPALSMQIAKLEAELGQKLFDRSVQGMTLTSAGETLLRLTAPIVRDAEHAQQEMAQLGGRISGRVSVGLITSVAQSIMARSSATVASRYPEITLSACEGYTETLVDWVNTGQLDFALINVPRRRTSLAAHHVMDEEMVLACRKEGPIKPPARLRFDRIADFDLVLPSKRHGLRLILDEHAAAVGIDLRPRLELDTLPALCDVLATTDFATVLPTIALRQSLSAGTIRAHRFGEQKIVRSIAWVHHPRRAVSVAARAVLDIISHDLAEAAASVRTLVGSPSSGSRQQLRRRTTF
;
A
#
# COMPACT_ATOMS: atom_id res chain seq x y z
N MET A 1 -24.67 18.81 17.83
CA MET A 1 -23.44 18.00 17.63
C MET A 1 -22.27 18.93 17.28
N GLU A 2 -21.22 18.93 18.10
CA GLU A 2 -20.05 19.79 17.99
C GLU A 2 -18.81 19.00 17.53
N ILE A 3 -17.84 19.63 16.88
CA ILE A 3 -16.59 18.98 16.44
C ILE A 3 -15.90 18.26 17.61
N ARG A 4 -15.89 18.88 18.79
CA ARG A 4 -15.27 18.30 19.98
C ARG A 4 -15.96 17.01 20.44
N GLN A 5 -17.28 16.93 20.31
CA GLN A 5 -18.03 15.69 20.61
C GLN A 5 -17.71 14.59 19.59
N MET A 6 -17.54 14.94 18.31
CA MET A 6 -17.10 14.01 17.29
C MET A 6 -15.68 13.48 17.58
N GLN A 7 -14.75 14.34 17.98
CA GLN A 7 -13.39 13.93 18.40
C GLN A 7 -13.43 12.95 19.58
N TYR A 8 -14.27 13.21 20.57
CA TYR A 8 -14.44 12.32 21.72
C TYR A 8 -14.99 10.96 21.32
N PHE A 9 -15.99 10.96 20.42
CA PHE A 9 -16.57 9.75 19.88
C PHE A 9 -15.53 8.93 19.08
N LEU A 10 -14.76 9.57 18.19
CA LEU A 10 -13.72 8.91 17.39
C LEU A 10 -12.63 8.31 18.27
N CYS A 11 -12.14 9.05 19.26
CA CYS A 11 -11.13 8.57 20.19
C CYS A 11 -11.62 7.36 21.01
N LEU A 12 -12.89 7.37 21.47
CA LEU A 12 -13.48 6.22 22.18
C LEU A 12 -13.66 5.00 21.27
N ALA A 13 -14.02 5.21 20.01
CA ALA A 13 -14.15 4.14 19.01
C ALA A 13 -12.79 3.45 18.72
N GLU A 14 -11.73 4.24 18.65
CA GLU A 14 -10.36 3.74 18.44
C GLU A 14 -9.85 2.99 19.66
N GLU A 15 -9.96 3.59 20.85
CA GLU A 15 -9.41 3.05 22.09
C GLU A 15 -10.24 1.87 22.67
N LYS A 16 -11.49 1.76 22.31
CA LYS A 16 -12.43 0.75 22.86
C LYS A 16 -12.49 0.71 24.39
N SER A 17 -12.02 1.78 25.05
CA SER A 17 -11.90 1.90 26.48
C SER A 17 -12.07 3.37 26.90
N VAL A 18 -13.10 3.63 27.72
CA VAL A 18 -13.39 4.99 28.20
C VAL A 18 -12.20 5.56 28.98
N THR A 19 -11.51 4.74 29.78
CA THR A 19 -10.37 5.18 30.58
C THR A 19 -9.17 5.56 29.70
N ARG A 20 -8.86 4.75 28.67
CA ARG A 20 -7.76 5.05 27.74
C ARG A 20 -8.07 6.28 26.89
N ALA A 21 -9.29 6.35 26.34
CA ALA A 21 -9.72 7.50 25.56
C ALA A 21 -9.70 8.80 26.38
N ALA A 22 -10.19 8.77 27.62
CA ALA A 22 -10.15 9.94 28.50
C ALA A 22 -8.72 10.41 28.78
N ARG A 23 -7.78 9.47 28.99
CA ARG A 23 -6.36 9.77 29.17
C ARG A 23 -5.76 10.40 27.91
N GLN A 24 -6.03 9.85 26.73
CA GLN A 24 -5.54 10.38 25.46
C GLN A 24 -6.07 11.79 25.17
N LEU A 25 -7.33 12.05 25.56
CA LEU A 25 -7.98 13.35 25.41
C LEU A 25 -7.63 14.35 26.54
N ASN A 26 -6.81 13.95 27.51
CA ASN A 26 -6.45 14.75 28.67
C ASN A 26 -7.68 15.27 29.46
N ILE A 27 -8.70 14.42 29.63
CA ILE A 27 -9.90 14.71 30.40
C ILE A 27 -10.18 13.58 31.40
N VAL A 28 -11.06 13.85 32.38
CA VAL A 28 -11.50 12.83 33.33
C VAL A 28 -12.56 11.91 32.72
N GLN A 29 -12.54 10.62 33.06
CA GLN A 29 -13.45 9.61 32.52
C GLN A 29 -14.95 9.98 32.63
N PRO A 30 -15.43 10.55 33.77
CA PRO A 30 -16.83 10.95 33.87
C PRO A 30 -17.22 12.02 32.82
N ALA A 31 -16.33 12.95 32.53
CA ALA A 31 -16.58 13.99 31.53
C ALA A 31 -16.73 13.39 30.12
N LEU A 32 -15.86 12.43 29.73
CA LEU A 32 -15.99 11.73 28.46
C LEU A 32 -17.32 10.97 28.38
N SER A 33 -17.64 10.20 29.43
CA SER A 33 -18.91 9.42 29.49
C SER A 33 -20.13 10.32 29.35
N MET A 34 -20.13 11.49 30.02
CA MET A 34 -21.21 12.47 29.92
C MET A 34 -21.34 13.04 28.50
N GLN A 35 -20.24 13.36 27.86
CA GLN A 35 -20.26 13.89 26.47
C GLN A 35 -20.77 12.86 25.46
N ILE A 36 -20.37 11.60 25.61
CA ILE A 36 -20.90 10.51 24.77
C ILE A 36 -22.39 10.32 25.02
N ALA A 37 -22.85 10.29 26.28
CA ALA A 37 -24.27 10.17 26.62
C ALA A 37 -25.08 11.37 26.06
N LYS A 38 -24.54 12.58 26.10
CA LYS A 38 -25.16 13.77 25.48
C LYS A 38 -25.30 13.62 23.99
N LEU A 39 -24.25 13.12 23.31
CA LEU A 39 -24.25 12.88 21.87
C LEU A 39 -25.30 11.80 21.50
N GLU A 40 -25.36 10.68 22.26
CA GLU A 40 -26.35 9.64 22.06
C GLU A 40 -27.81 10.16 22.25
N ALA A 41 -28.03 10.98 23.28
CA ALA A 41 -29.33 11.60 23.54
C ALA A 41 -29.73 12.57 22.41
N GLU A 42 -28.80 13.38 21.90
CA GLU A 42 -29.02 14.30 20.79
C GLU A 42 -29.38 13.56 19.49
N LEU A 43 -28.69 12.42 19.20
CA LEU A 43 -28.95 11.63 18.01
C LEU A 43 -30.10 10.62 18.17
N GLY A 44 -30.62 10.42 19.39
CA GLY A 44 -31.63 9.43 19.67
C GLY A 44 -31.19 7.98 19.45
N GLN A 45 -29.89 7.71 19.44
CA GLN A 45 -29.32 6.41 19.11
C GLN A 45 -28.19 6.06 20.09
N LYS A 46 -28.11 4.78 20.46
CA LYS A 46 -26.93 4.25 21.15
C LYS A 46 -25.80 4.05 20.13
N LEU A 47 -24.62 4.57 20.45
CA LEU A 47 -23.44 4.51 19.60
C LEU A 47 -22.47 3.41 20.03
N PHE A 48 -22.52 3.04 21.32
CA PHE A 48 -21.66 2.02 21.88
C PHE A 48 -22.43 1.00 22.71
N ASP A 49 -22.01 -0.25 22.58
CA ASP A 49 -22.37 -1.33 23.49
C ASP A 49 -21.20 -1.61 24.44
N ARG A 50 -21.55 -1.94 25.70
CA ARG A 50 -20.57 -2.41 26.69
C ARG A 50 -20.45 -3.93 26.61
N SER A 51 -19.27 -4.43 26.40
CA SER A 51 -18.98 -5.87 26.41
C SER A 51 -17.82 -6.19 27.37
N VAL A 52 -17.59 -7.47 27.63
CA VAL A 52 -16.43 -7.94 28.40
C VAL A 52 -15.11 -7.52 27.74
N GLN A 53 -15.12 -7.31 26.45
CA GLN A 53 -13.97 -6.87 25.65
C GLN A 53 -13.80 -5.35 25.61
N GLY A 54 -14.68 -4.58 26.26
CA GLY A 54 -14.67 -3.12 26.28
C GLY A 54 -15.87 -2.49 25.55
N MET A 55 -15.65 -1.30 24.98
CA MET A 55 -16.67 -0.56 24.22
C MET A 55 -16.63 -1.01 22.76
N THR A 56 -17.75 -1.43 22.21
CA THR A 56 -17.89 -1.79 20.79
C THR A 56 -18.92 -0.87 20.14
N LEU A 57 -18.71 -0.54 18.85
CA LEU A 57 -19.68 0.27 18.12
C LEU A 57 -20.96 -0.51 17.84
N THR A 58 -22.09 0.15 17.95
CA THR A 58 -23.36 -0.31 17.38
C THR A 58 -23.40 -0.03 15.87
N SER A 59 -24.41 -0.50 15.15
CA SER A 59 -24.62 -0.14 13.73
C SER A 59 -24.78 1.39 13.52
N ALA A 60 -25.41 2.08 14.49
CA ALA A 60 -25.50 3.53 14.49
C ALA A 60 -24.13 4.18 14.75
N GLY A 61 -23.33 3.59 15.65
CA GLY A 61 -21.95 4.01 15.91
C GLY A 61 -21.06 3.85 14.69
N GLU A 62 -21.11 2.72 13.96
CA GLU A 62 -20.37 2.52 12.72
C GLU A 62 -20.76 3.53 11.64
N THR A 63 -22.06 3.83 11.55
CA THR A 63 -22.55 4.85 10.62
C THR A 63 -22.02 6.24 10.99
N LEU A 64 -22.07 6.60 12.28
CA LEU A 64 -21.57 7.87 12.77
C LEU A 64 -20.04 7.98 12.55
N LEU A 65 -19.29 6.90 12.82
CA LEU A 65 -17.85 6.84 12.57
C LEU A 65 -17.51 7.22 11.13
N ARG A 66 -18.17 6.60 10.17
CA ARG A 66 -17.98 6.86 8.74
C ARG A 66 -18.30 8.32 8.36
N LEU A 67 -19.31 8.92 9.00
CA LEU A 67 -19.76 10.28 8.69
C LEU A 67 -18.92 11.36 9.40
N THR A 68 -18.44 11.10 10.62
CA THR A 68 -17.77 12.12 11.44
C THR A 68 -16.26 12.14 11.28
N ALA A 69 -15.62 11.01 10.97
CA ALA A 69 -14.19 10.96 10.76
C ALA A 69 -13.70 11.96 9.67
N PRO A 70 -14.39 12.07 8.51
CA PRO A 70 -14.04 13.09 7.52
C PRO A 70 -14.19 14.52 8.03
N ILE A 71 -15.27 14.82 8.77
CA ILE A 71 -15.57 16.17 9.26
C ILE A 71 -14.49 16.65 10.23
N VAL A 72 -14.11 15.80 11.17
CA VAL A 72 -13.04 16.12 12.13
C VAL A 72 -11.73 16.35 11.41
N ARG A 73 -11.40 15.51 10.45
CA ARG A 73 -10.17 15.66 9.66
C ARG A 73 -10.16 16.93 8.82
N ASP A 74 -11.27 17.29 8.18
CA ASP A 74 -11.38 18.53 7.40
C ASP A 74 -11.21 19.76 8.30
N ALA A 75 -11.72 19.70 9.55
CA ALA A 75 -11.50 20.75 10.55
C ALA A 75 -10.01 20.83 10.99
N GLU A 76 -9.35 19.70 11.20
CA GLU A 76 -7.93 19.63 11.51
C GLU A 76 -7.07 20.17 10.35
N HIS A 77 -7.41 19.83 9.10
CA HIS A 77 -6.76 20.38 7.92
C HIS A 77 -6.88 21.91 7.85
N ALA A 78 -8.07 22.45 8.09
CA ALA A 78 -8.26 23.90 8.09
C ALA A 78 -7.38 24.58 9.14
N GLN A 79 -7.26 24.00 10.35
CA GLN A 79 -6.36 24.51 11.38
C GLN A 79 -4.88 24.41 10.98
N GLN A 80 -4.47 23.33 10.33
CA GLN A 80 -3.11 23.14 9.82
C GLN A 80 -2.79 24.15 8.71
N GLU A 81 -3.67 24.38 7.76
CA GLU A 81 -3.51 25.39 6.70
C GLU A 81 -3.31 26.79 7.30
N MET A 82 -4.09 27.15 8.32
CA MET A 82 -3.94 28.43 9.01
C MET A 82 -2.61 28.53 9.78
N ALA A 83 -2.16 27.46 10.41
CA ALA A 83 -0.89 27.40 11.12
C ALA A 83 0.32 27.55 10.17
N GLN A 84 0.19 27.07 8.93
CA GLN A 84 1.24 27.16 7.90
C GLN A 84 1.50 28.58 7.37
N LEU A 85 0.58 29.52 7.57
CA LEU A 85 0.84 30.94 7.28
C LEU A 85 2.05 31.47 8.07
N GLY A 86 2.46 30.76 9.15
CA GLY A 86 3.69 31.01 9.92
C GLY A 86 4.96 30.37 9.34
N GLY A 87 4.92 29.72 8.16
CA GLY A 87 6.10 29.19 7.45
C GLY A 87 6.60 27.82 7.94
N ARG A 88 5.92 27.13 8.86
CA ARG A 88 6.30 25.80 9.34
C ARG A 88 5.35 24.73 8.80
N ILE A 89 5.93 23.66 8.24
CA ILE A 89 5.15 22.52 7.74
C ILE A 89 4.97 21.54 8.91
N SER A 90 3.75 21.48 9.44
CA SER A 90 3.40 20.66 10.59
C SER A 90 2.04 20.00 10.41
N GLY A 91 1.72 19.02 11.25
CA GLY A 91 0.42 18.39 11.34
C GLY A 91 0.46 16.89 11.19
N ARG A 92 -0.73 16.24 11.23
CA ARG A 92 -0.87 14.79 11.08
C ARG A 92 -1.10 14.45 9.61
N VAL A 93 -0.34 13.47 9.10
CA VAL A 93 -0.50 12.90 7.76
C VAL A 93 -0.73 11.41 7.89
N SER A 94 -1.83 10.93 7.30
CA SER A 94 -2.18 9.50 7.26
C SER A 94 -2.13 8.99 5.83
N VAL A 95 -1.26 8.03 5.54
CA VAL A 95 -1.03 7.50 4.21
C VAL A 95 -1.23 5.99 4.15
N GLY A 96 -1.87 5.53 3.07
CA GLY A 96 -2.01 4.11 2.76
C GLY A 96 -1.12 3.69 1.59
N LEU A 97 -0.48 2.55 1.70
CA LEU A 97 0.41 2.03 0.68
C LEU A 97 0.07 0.56 0.38
N ILE A 98 0.07 0.19 -0.90
CA ILE A 98 0.05 -1.24 -1.24
C ILE A 98 1.33 -1.92 -0.75
N THR A 99 1.23 -3.17 -0.35
CA THR A 99 2.28 -3.98 0.29
C THR A 99 3.65 -3.83 -0.35
N SER A 100 3.75 -3.98 -1.66
CA SER A 100 5.04 -3.94 -2.36
C SER A 100 5.71 -2.56 -2.32
N VAL A 101 4.92 -1.49 -2.31
CA VAL A 101 5.41 -0.11 -2.15
C VAL A 101 5.85 0.12 -0.71
N ALA A 102 4.98 -0.22 0.26
CA ALA A 102 5.28 -0.06 1.68
C ALA A 102 6.61 -0.73 2.07
N GLN A 103 6.79 -2.00 1.73
CA GLN A 103 8.02 -2.75 2.02
C GLN A 103 9.27 -2.17 1.34
N SER A 104 9.10 -1.60 0.15
CA SER A 104 10.24 -1.09 -0.61
C SER A 104 10.79 0.23 -0.06
N ILE A 105 9.92 1.15 0.40
CA ILE A 105 10.33 2.53 0.65
C ILE A 105 10.01 3.04 2.06
N MET A 106 9.07 2.40 2.82
CA MET A 106 8.49 3.02 4.01
C MET A 106 9.51 3.36 5.09
N ALA A 107 10.49 2.48 5.33
CA ALA A 107 11.55 2.72 6.31
C ALA A 107 12.37 3.98 5.96
N ARG A 108 12.75 4.13 4.70
CA ARG A 108 13.52 5.28 4.22
C ARG A 108 12.68 6.55 4.24
N SER A 109 11.48 6.49 3.69
CA SER A 109 10.57 7.65 3.62
C SER A 109 10.23 8.17 5.02
N SER A 110 9.94 7.27 5.97
CA SER A 110 9.68 7.66 7.37
C SER A 110 10.86 8.34 8.02
N ALA A 111 12.09 7.83 7.81
CA ALA A 111 13.30 8.45 8.33
C ALA A 111 13.52 9.85 7.72
N THR A 112 13.28 9.99 6.42
CA THR A 112 13.39 11.28 5.72
C THR A 112 12.36 12.28 6.22
N VAL A 113 11.09 11.85 6.41
CA VAL A 113 10.03 12.72 6.96
C VAL A 113 10.39 13.17 8.37
N ALA A 114 10.78 12.24 9.25
CA ALA A 114 11.12 12.55 10.63
C ALA A 114 12.32 13.55 10.75
N SER A 115 13.30 13.42 9.86
CA SER A 115 14.46 14.31 9.83
C SER A 115 14.14 15.68 9.23
N ARG A 116 13.42 15.72 8.11
CA ARG A 116 13.18 16.95 7.33
C ARG A 116 12.00 17.78 7.85
N TYR A 117 11.00 17.10 8.42
CA TYR A 117 9.77 17.68 8.91
C TYR A 117 9.42 17.16 10.32
N PRO A 118 10.17 17.56 11.36
CA PRO A 118 10.01 17.00 12.72
C PRO A 118 8.67 17.33 13.38
N GLU A 119 7.94 18.32 12.85
CA GLU A 119 6.59 18.68 13.32
C GLU A 119 5.47 17.92 12.58
N ILE A 120 5.81 17.02 11.62
CA ILE A 120 4.83 16.14 10.99
C ILE A 120 4.70 14.85 11.81
N THR A 121 3.48 14.52 12.21
CA THR A 121 3.14 13.20 12.74
C THR A 121 2.67 12.32 11.58
N LEU A 122 3.53 11.41 11.11
CA LEU A 122 3.22 10.48 10.03
C LEU A 122 2.57 9.21 10.57
N SER A 123 1.40 8.86 10.06
CA SER A 123 0.75 7.57 10.23
C SER A 123 0.69 6.87 8.88
N ALA A 124 1.32 5.70 8.77
CA ALA A 124 1.34 4.94 7.53
C ALA A 124 0.77 3.55 7.77
N CYS A 125 -0.05 3.07 6.85
CA CYS A 125 -0.61 1.74 6.88
C CYS A 125 -0.44 1.02 5.54
N GLU A 126 -0.49 -0.30 5.60
CA GLU A 126 -0.47 -1.18 4.46
C GLU A 126 -1.86 -1.74 4.21
N GLY A 127 -2.24 -1.92 2.94
CA GLY A 127 -3.53 -2.51 2.61
C GLY A 127 -3.67 -2.88 1.14
N TYR A 128 -4.77 -3.59 0.84
CA TYR A 128 -5.18 -3.85 -0.53
C TYR A 128 -5.80 -2.61 -1.17
N THR A 129 -5.71 -2.50 -2.48
CA THR A 129 -6.21 -1.34 -3.23
C THR A 129 -7.64 -0.95 -2.84
N GLU A 130 -8.56 -1.90 -2.74
CA GLU A 130 -9.97 -1.65 -2.40
C GLU A 130 -10.11 -1.06 -0.99
N THR A 131 -9.44 -1.65 -0.01
CA THR A 131 -9.43 -1.16 1.37
C THR A 131 -8.86 0.26 1.48
N LEU A 132 -7.75 0.51 0.78
CA LEU A 132 -7.12 1.83 0.77
C LEU A 132 -8.01 2.88 0.11
N VAL A 133 -8.69 2.52 -0.99
CA VAL A 133 -9.69 3.39 -1.63
C VAL A 133 -10.83 3.73 -0.68
N ASP A 134 -11.35 2.75 0.05
CA ASP A 134 -12.42 2.98 1.04
C ASP A 134 -11.94 3.89 2.18
N TRP A 135 -10.73 3.70 2.66
CA TRP A 135 -10.18 4.54 3.73
C TRP A 135 -9.91 5.98 3.30
N VAL A 136 -9.52 6.21 2.03
CA VAL A 136 -9.44 7.56 1.48
C VAL A 136 -10.84 8.17 1.32
N ASN A 137 -11.82 7.42 0.79
CA ASN A 137 -13.20 7.89 0.65
C ASN A 137 -13.82 8.29 1.99
N THR A 138 -13.59 7.47 3.03
CA THR A 138 -14.11 7.71 4.39
C THR A 138 -13.25 8.70 5.19
N GLY A 139 -12.17 9.22 4.63
CA GLY A 139 -11.29 10.21 5.27
C GLY A 139 -10.43 9.62 6.39
N GLN A 140 -10.23 8.32 6.45
CA GLN A 140 -9.26 7.71 7.36
C GLN A 140 -7.82 7.95 6.88
N LEU A 141 -7.64 8.11 5.57
CA LEU A 141 -6.36 8.45 4.95
C LEU A 141 -6.48 9.77 4.18
N ASP A 142 -5.39 10.53 4.16
CA ASP A 142 -5.26 11.74 3.35
C ASP A 142 -5.07 11.38 1.87
N PHE A 143 -4.23 10.38 1.62
CA PHE A 143 -4.01 9.81 0.31
C PHE A 143 -3.52 8.37 0.42
N ALA A 144 -3.55 7.67 -0.70
CA ALA A 144 -2.98 6.32 -0.80
C ALA A 144 -2.24 6.11 -2.12
N LEU A 145 -1.21 5.27 -2.11
CA LEU A 145 -0.59 4.73 -3.32
C LEU A 145 -1.17 3.33 -3.57
N ILE A 146 -1.77 3.15 -4.74
CA ILE A 146 -2.52 1.94 -5.10
C ILE A 146 -2.13 1.44 -6.50
N ASN A 147 -2.45 0.19 -6.80
CA ASN A 147 -2.50 -0.23 -8.21
C ASN A 147 -3.67 0.50 -8.87
N VAL A 148 -3.46 1.02 -10.08
CA VAL A 148 -4.54 1.70 -10.81
C VAL A 148 -5.73 0.75 -10.95
N PRO A 149 -6.89 1.07 -10.36
CA PRO A 149 -8.06 0.22 -10.45
C PRO A 149 -8.66 0.31 -11.86
N ARG A 150 -9.11 -0.83 -12.39
CA ARG A 150 -9.79 -0.87 -13.71
C ARG A 150 -11.16 -0.22 -13.68
N ARG A 151 -11.86 -0.31 -12.56
CA ARG A 151 -13.15 0.36 -12.37
C ARG A 151 -12.90 1.80 -11.98
N ARG A 152 -13.71 2.70 -12.52
CA ARG A 152 -13.66 4.11 -12.13
C ARG A 152 -13.89 4.22 -10.62
N THR A 153 -12.99 4.89 -9.96
CA THR A 153 -13.12 5.28 -8.56
C THR A 153 -13.68 6.69 -8.46
N SER A 154 -14.34 7.00 -7.35
CA SER A 154 -14.77 8.37 -7.02
C SER A 154 -13.60 9.28 -6.63
N LEU A 155 -12.40 8.71 -6.44
CA LEU A 155 -11.20 9.43 -6.04
C LEU A 155 -10.51 10.09 -7.24
N ALA A 156 -9.85 11.20 -7.00
CA ALA A 156 -8.89 11.76 -7.93
C ALA A 156 -7.64 10.87 -7.94
N ALA A 157 -7.26 10.39 -9.12
CA ALA A 157 -6.12 9.50 -9.30
C ALA A 157 -5.06 10.15 -10.18
N HIS A 158 -3.82 10.11 -9.73
CA HIS A 158 -2.67 10.67 -10.41
C HIS A 158 -1.65 9.57 -10.63
N HIS A 159 -1.26 9.34 -11.88
CA HIS A 159 -0.25 8.34 -12.23
C HIS A 159 1.09 8.68 -11.56
N VAL A 160 1.75 7.66 -11.01
CA VAL A 160 3.07 7.78 -10.39
C VAL A 160 4.10 7.10 -11.28
N MET A 161 3.90 5.82 -11.59
CA MET A 161 4.83 5.05 -12.41
C MET A 161 4.19 3.76 -12.95
N ASP A 162 4.79 3.27 -14.01
CA ASP A 162 4.57 1.92 -14.53
C ASP A 162 5.72 1.00 -14.12
N GLU A 163 5.38 -0.20 -13.72
CA GLU A 163 6.32 -1.19 -13.25
C GLU A 163 6.13 -2.55 -13.93
N GLU A 164 7.23 -3.13 -14.35
CA GLU A 164 7.25 -4.45 -14.97
C GLU A 164 7.11 -5.56 -13.90
N MET A 165 6.29 -6.56 -14.18
CA MET A 165 6.21 -7.79 -13.40
C MET A 165 7.10 -8.85 -14.07
N VAL A 166 7.83 -9.59 -13.26
CA VAL A 166 8.85 -10.54 -13.70
C VAL A 166 8.64 -11.90 -13.06
N LEU A 167 9.04 -12.98 -13.74
CA LEU A 167 9.13 -14.28 -13.11
C LEU A 167 10.34 -14.27 -12.16
N ALA A 168 10.14 -14.72 -10.92
CA ALA A 168 11.21 -14.88 -9.93
C ALA A 168 11.25 -16.31 -9.42
N CYS A 169 12.47 -16.80 -9.17
CA CYS A 169 12.74 -18.13 -8.60
C CYS A 169 14.07 -18.11 -7.83
N ARG A 170 14.38 -19.19 -7.10
CA ARG A 170 15.65 -19.37 -6.40
C ARG A 170 16.84 -19.21 -7.36
N LYS A 171 17.86 -18.48 -6.92
CA LYS A 171 19.04 -18.21 -7.78
C LYS A 171 19.76 -19.49 -8.18
N GLU A 172 20.07 -20.33 -7.22
CA GLU A 172 20.78 -21.61 -7.40
C GLU A 172 19.79 -22.78 -7.52
N GLY A 173 18.59 -22.55 -8.10
CA GLY A 173 17.55 -23.55 -8.28
C GLY A 173 17.56 -24.23 -9.66
N PRO A 174 16.78 -25.31 -9.81
CA PRO A 174 16.64 -26.06 -11.05
C PRO A 174 15.89 -25.30 -12.14
N ILE A 175 15.02 -24.35 -11.74
CA ILE A 175 14.23 -23.57 -12.72
C ILE A 175 15.19 -22.67 -13.49
N LYS A 176 15.34 -22.93 -14.79
CA LYS A 176 16.18 -22.13 -15.72
C LYS A 176 15.31 -21.65 -16.88
N PRO A 177 14.57 -20.56 -16.70
CA PRO A 177 13.71 -20.05 -17.75
C PRO A 177 14.54 -19.66 -18.99
N PRO A 178 13.98 -19.81 -20.20
CA PRO A 178 14.65 -19.40 -21.43
C PRO A 178 14.86 -17.88 -21.44
N ALA A 179 15.86 -17.39 -22.19
CA ALA A 179 16.17 -15.97 -22.32
C ALA A 179 14.98 -15.13 -22.84
N ARG A 180 14.09 -15.73 -23.60
CA ARG A 180 12.81 -15.15 -24.04
C ARG A 180 11.66 -15.97 -23.46
N LEU A 181 11.38 -15.74 -22.17
CA LEU A 181 10.27 -16.41 -21.49
C LEU A 181 8.94 -15.83 -22.00
N ARG A 182 8.06 -16.71 -22.50
CA ARG A 182 6.68 -16.35 -22.80
C ARG A 182 5.82 -16.50 -21.55
N PHE A 183 4.81 -15.64 -21.41
CA PHE A 183 3.96 -15.68 -20.23
C PHE A 183 3.13 -16.96 -20.11
N ASP A 184 2.67 -17.53 -21.24
CA ASP A 184 1.93 -18.79 -21.25
C ASP A 184 2.71 -19.98 -20.69
N ARG A 185 4.04 -19.90 -20.66
CA ARG A 185 4.93 -20.94 -20.10
C ARG A 185 5.06 -20.90 -18.58
N ILE A 186 4.46 -19.93 -17.89
CA ILE A 186 4.51 -19.90 -16.43
C ILE A 186 3.72 -21.06 -15.79
N ALA A 187 2.72 -21.60 -16.50
CA ALA A 187 1.97 -22.78 -16.07
C ALA A 187 2.83 -24.06 -15.98
N ASP A 188 4.02 -24.07 -16.60
CA ASP A 188 4.96 -25.20 -16.52
C ASP A 188 5.72 -25.25 -15.18
N PHE A 189 5.62 -24.22 -14.37
CA PHE A 189 6.32 -24.13 -13.08
C PHE A 189 5.39 -24.38 -11.90
N ASP A 190 5.92 -24.95 -10.82
CA ASP A 190 5.25 -24.95 -9.52
C ASP A 190 5.16 -23.51 -9.02
N LEU A 191 3.96 -22.92 -9.04
CA LEU A 191 3.76 -21.52 -8.71
C LEU A 191 3.38 -21.32 -7.24
N VAL A 192 3.97 -20.28 -6.63
CA VAL A 192 3.44 -19.63 -5.43
C VAL A 192 2.99 -18.22 -5.82
N LEU A 193 1.72 -17.90 -5.62
CA LEU A 193 1.15 -16.60 -5.99
C LEU A 193 0.38 -15.99 -4.82
N PRO A 194 0.14 -14.68 -4.82
CA PRO A 194 -0.84 -14.07 -3.93
C PRO A 194 -2.24 -14.64 -4.15
N SER A 195 -3.10 -14.58 -3.12
CA SER A 195 -4.50 -15.00 -3.24
C SER A 195 -5.29 -14.11 -4.19
N LYS A 196 -6.49 -14.55 -4.59
CA LYS A 196 -7.38 -13.78 -5.48
C LYS A 196 -7.85 -12.43 -4.91
N ARG A 197 -7.66 -12.17 -3.62
CA ARG A 197 -7.95 -10.88 -2.98
C ARG A 197 -6.86 -9.84 -3.25
N HIS A 198 -5.68 -10.29 -3.63
CA HIS A 198 -4.53 -9.41 -3.85
C HIS A 198 -4.58 -8.80 -5.25
N GLY A 199 -4.43 -7.46 -5.34
CA GLY A 199 -4.50 -6.76 -6.62
C GLY A 199 -3.48 -7.25 -7.67
N LEU A 200 -2.30 -7.74 -7.26
CA LEU A 200 -1.32 -8.33 -8.17
C LEU A 200 -1.84 -9.62 -8.82
N ARG A 201 -2.59 -10.45 -8.07
CA ARG A 201 -3.18 -11.67 -8.62
C ARG A 201 -4.23 -11.36 -9.68
N LEU A 202 -5.05 -10.34 -9.49
CA LEU A 202 -6.02 -9.91 -10.48
C LEU A 202 -5.34 -9.53 -11.81
N ILE A 203 -4.22 -8.79 -11.75
CA ILE A 203 -3.44 -8.43 -12.94
C ILE A 203 -2.92 -9.67 -13.65
N LEU A 204 -2.42 -10.65 -12.90
CA LEU A 204 -1.91 -11.91 -13.47
C LEU A 204 -3.01 -12.76 -14.10
N ASP A 205 -4.14 -12.95 -13.40
CA ASP A 205 -5.26 -13.74 -13.88
C ASP A 205 -5.83 -13.17 -15.18
N GLU A 206 -5.84 -11.86 -15.33
CA GLU A 206 -6.30 -11.19 -16.55
C GLU A 206 -5.33 -11.41 -17.73
N HIS A 207 -4.01 -11.31 -17.48
CA HIS A 207 -3.03 -11.63 -18.51
C HIS A 207 -3.09 -13.12 -18.89
N ALA A 208 -3.33 -13.98 -17.91
CA ALA A 208 -3.49 -15.41 -18.13
C ALA A 208 -4.72 -15.72 -19.02
N ALA A 209 -5.85 -15.09 -18.70
CA ALA A 209 -7.06 -15.21 -19.50
C ALA A 209 -6.86 -14.71 -20.94
N ALA A 210 -6.12 -13.63 -21.14
CA ALA A 210 -5.84 -13.07 -22.46
C ALA A 210 -5.00 -14.01 -23.35
N VAL A 211 -4.18 -14.87 -22.74
CA VAL A 211 -3.37 -15.88 -23.47
C VAL A 211 -3.94 -17.31 -23.37
N GLY A 212 -5.13 -17.47 -22.78
CA GLY A 212 -5.85 -18.75 -22.72
C GLY A 212 -5.29 -19.75 -21.71
N ILE A 213 -4.60 -19.30 -20.64
CA ILE A 213 -4.11 -20.17 -19.57
C ILE A 213 -4.86 -19.92 -18.26
N ASP A 214 -4.95 -20.97 -17.44
CA ASP A 214 -5.50 -20.91 -16.08
C ASP A 214 -4.35 -21.05 -15.07
N LEU A 215 -4.22 -20.05 -14.19
CA LEU A 215 -3.17 -20.06 -13.17
C LEU A 215 -3.61 -20.88 -11.94
N ARG A 216 -2.98 -22.03 -11.77
CA ARG A 216 -3.20 -22.95 -10.67
C ARG A 216 -1.99 -22.96 -9.73
N PRO A 217 -1.86 -21.97 -8.83
CA PRO A 217 -0.75 -21.96 -7.90
C PRO A 217 -0.87 -23.17 -6.95
N ARG A 218 0.26 -23.75 -6.62
CA ARG A 218 0.37 -24.81 -5.60
C ARG A 218 0.31 -24.25 -4.20
N LEU A 219 0.75 -22.99 -4.02
CA LEU A 219 0.67 -22.25 -2.77
C LEU A 219 0.08 -20.86 -3.03
N GLU A 220 -0.77 -20.39 -2.13
CA GLU A 220 -1.26 -19.01 -2.10
C GLU A 220 -0.77 -18.31 -0.83
N LEU A 221 -0.01 -17.22 -1.00
CA LEU A 221 0.58 -16.45 0.12
C LEU A 221 0.40 -14.96 -0.14
N ASP A 222 -0.29 -14.26 0.77
CA ASP A 222 -0.52 -12.81 0.67
C ASP A 222 0.63 -11.99 1.30
N THR A 223 1.41 -12.62 2.17
CA THR A 223 2.55 -11.97 2.83
C THR A 223 3.77 -11.99 1.92
N LEU A 224 4.13 -10.86 1.32
CA LEU A 224 5.27 -10.77 0.39
C LEU A 224 6.60 -11.24 0.99
N PRO A 225 6.98 -10.93 2.26
CA PRO A 225 8.19 -11.46 2.85
C PRO A 225 8.21 -12.99 2.86
N ALA A 226 7.13 -13.63 3.36
CA ALA A 226 7.05 -15.08 3.40
C ALA A 226 7.10 -15.70 1.99
N LEU A 227 6.49 -15.05 0.99
CA LEU A 227 6.57 -15.48 -0.39
C LEU A 227 8.03 -15.41 -0.91
N CYS A 228 8.76 -14.35 -0.62
CA CYS A 228 10.17 -14.22 -0.97
C CYS A 228 11.05 -15.27 -0.26
N ASP A 229 10.75 -15.60 1.00
CA ASP A 229 11.47 -16.64 1.76
C ASP A 229 11.21 -18.03 1.16
N VAL A 230 9.97 -18.31 0.76
CA VAL A 230 9.62 -19.57 0.05
C VAL A 230 10.41 -19.66 -1.26
N LEU A 231 10.50 -18.58 -2.05
CA LEU A 231 11.30 -18.58 -3.27
C LEU A 231 12.79 -18.81 -3.02
N ALA A 232 13.31 -18.28 -1.93
CA ALA A 232 14.74 -18.43 -1.60
C ALA A 232 15.12 -19.87 -1.16
N THR A 233 14.16 -20.62 -0.64
CA THR A 233 14.40 -21.93 0.01
C THR A 233 13.81 -23.13 -0.73
N THR A 234 12.98 -22.90 -1.74
CA THR A 234 12.28 -23.95 -2.49
C THR A 234 12.45 -23.79 -4.01
N ASP A 235 11.89 -24.73 -4.76
CA ASP A 235 11.90 -24.71 -6.24
C ASP A 235 10.61 -24.11 -6.83
N PHE A 236 9.89 -23.31 -6.07
CA PHE A 236 8.76 -22.55 -6.58
C PHE A 236 9.19 -21.36 -7.43
N ALA A 237 8.29 -20.96 -8.32
CA ALA A 237 8.38 -19.69 -9.04
C ALA A 237 7.19 -18.79 -8.69
N THR A 238 7.37 -17.49 -8.89
CA THR A 238 6.31 -16.50 -8.76
C THR A 238 6.38 -15.44 -9.86
N VAL A 239 5.33 -14.66 -10.02
CA VAL A 239 5.34 -13.44 -10.86
C VAL A 239 5.00 -12.25 -9.98
N LEU A 240 5.97 -11.37 -9.78
CA LEU A 240 5.86 -10.19 -8.91
C LEU A 240 6.45 -8.95 -9.59
N PRO A 241 6.02 -7.76 -9.17
CA PRO A 241 6.66 -6.52 -9.59
C PRO A 241 8.08 -6.42 -9.03
N THR A 242 8.94 -5.78 -9.79
CA THR A 242 10.39 -5.76 -9.51
C THR A 242 10.72 -5.17 -8.14
N ILE A 243 10.03 -4.11 -7.70
CA ILE A 243 10.28 -3.49 -6.38
C ILE A 243 9.99 -4.43 -5.21
N ALA A 244 9.00 -5.33 -5.35
CA ALA A 244 8.69 -6.33 -4.32
C ALA A 244 9.84 -7.32 -4.09
N LEU A 245 10.67 -7.52 -5.10
CA LEU A 245 11.79 -8.46 -5.11
C LEU A 245 13.13 -7.81 -4.73
N ARG A 246 13.17 -6.50 -4.53
CA ARG A 246 14.40 -5.72 -4.38
C ARG A 246 15.36 -6.28 -3.34
N GLN A 247 14.87 -6.57 -2.14
CA GLN A 247 15.72 -7.07 -1.04
C GLN A 247 16.32 -8.44 -1.38
N SER A 248 15.52 -9.37 -1.85
CA SER A 248 15.96 -10.74 -2.19
C SER A 248 16.89 -10.77 -3.42
N LEU A 249 16.67 -9.89 -4.40
CA LEU A 249 17.57 -9.69 -5.53
C LEU A 249 18.90 -9.11 -5.08
N SER A 250 18.90 -8.09 -4.22
CA SER A 250 20.12 -7.49 -3.67
C SER A 250 20.92 -8.47 -2.81
N ALA A 251 20.21 -9.30 -2.03
CA ALA A 251 20.82 -10.38 -1.23
C ALA A 251 21.33 -11.55 -2.11
N GLY A 252 20.94 -11.59 -3.38
CA GLY A 252 21.35 -12.64 -4.31
C GLY A 252 20.75 -14.02 -4.01
N THR A 253 19.64 -14.09 -3.27
CA THR A 253 18.93 -15.34 -2.93
C THR A 253 18.02 -15.81 -4.04
N ILE A 254 17.48 -14.88 -4.82
CA ILE A 254 16.59 -15.13 -5.96
C ILE A 254 17.17 -14.50 -7.23
N ARG A 255 16.62 -14.90 -8.37
CA ARG A 255 16.83 -14.27 -9.67
C ARG A 255 15.49 -13.95 -10.30
N ALA A 256 15.47 -12.95 -11.17
CA ALA A 256 14.29 -12.49 -11.88
C ALA A 256 14.49 -12.59 -13.40
N HIS A 257 13.43 -12.95 -14.11
CA HIS A 257 13.42 -13.12 -15.56
C HIS A 257 12.28 -12.29 -16.16
N ARG A 258 12.61 -11.47 -17.13
CA ARG A 258 11.62 -10.69 -17.87
C ARG A 258 10.89 -11.57 -18.89
N PHE A 259 9.63 -11.23 -19.13
CA PHE A 259 8.89 -11.82 -20.24
C PHE A 259 9.35 -11.19 -21.56
N GLY A 260 9.53 -12.02 -22.63
CA GLY A 260 10.18 -11.58 -23.86
C GLY A 260 9.33 -10.65 -24.71
N GLU A 261 8.15 -11.10 -25.16
CA GLU A 261 7.33 -10.36 -26.13
C GLU A 261 6.19 -9.57 -25.50
N GLN A 262 5.63 -10.07 -24.41
CA GLN A 262 4.53 -9.42 -23.68
C GLN A 262 5.01 -8.97 -22.30
N LYS A 263 5.30 -7.69 -22.19
CA LYS A 263 5.56 -7.12 -20.87
C LYS A 263 4.28 -7.09 -20.07
N ILE A 264 4.32 -7.65 -18.88
CA ILE A 264 3.26 -7.48 -17.90
C ILE A 264 3.60 -6.24 -17.08
N VAL A 265 2.74 -5.25 -17.16
CA VAL A 265 2.97 -3.96 -16.50
C VAL A 265 1.83 -3.70 -15.54
N ARG A 266 2.15 -3.26 -14.34
CA ARG A 266 1.20 -2.65 -13.42
C ARG A 266 1.44 -1.15 -13.36
N SER A 267 0.38 -0.37 -13.26
CA SER A 267 0.46 1.06 -13.04
C SER A 267 0.18 1.38 -11.58
N ILE A 268 1.00 2.23 -10.97
CA ILE A 268 0.82 2.76 -9.62
C ILE A 268 0.33 4.18 -9.74
N ALA A 269 -0.71 4.52 -8.98
CA ALA A 269 -1.22 5.87 -8.84
C ALA A 269 -1.30 6.24 -7.36
N TRP A 270 -1.15 7.54 -7.06
CA TRP A 270 -1.62 8.06 -5.80
C TRP A 270 -3.05 8.60 -5.96
N VAL A 271 -3.87 8.39 -4.94
CA VAL A 271 -5.28 8.78 -4.93
C VAL A 271 -5.61 9.59 -3.70
N HIS A 272 -6.51 10.59 -3.88
CA HIS A 272 -7.06 11.38 -2.79
C HIS A 272 -8.53 11.69 -3.04
N HIS A 273 -9.23 12.14 -2.01
CA HIS A 273 -10.63 12.53 -2.15
C HIS A 273 -10.74 13.86 -2.93
N PRO A 274 -11.51 13.92 -4.05
CA PRO A 274 -11.50 15.09 -4.96
C PRO A 274 -12.04 16.39 -4.33
N ARG A 275 -12.85 16.26 -3.27
CA ARG A 275 -13.42 17.42 -2.55
C ARG A 275 -12.61 17.83 -1.32
N ARG A 276 -11.48 17.15 -1.03
CA ARG A 276 -10.60 17.49 0.08
C ARG A 276 -9.26 17.95 -0.48
N ALA A 277 -8.84 19.14 -0.09
CA ALA A 277 -7.51 19.62 -0.43
C ALA A 277 -6.44 18.72 0.22
N VAL A 278 -5.40 18.40 -0.51
CA VAL A 278 -4.23 17.72 0.04
C VAL A 278 -3.42 18.77 0.78
N SER A 279 -3.28 18.65 2.10
CA SER A 279 -2.54 19.62 2.92
C SER A 279 -1.08 19.74 2.48
N VAL A 280 -0.43 20.86 2.82
CA VAL A 280 1.00 21.06 2.48
C VAL A 280 1.87 19.99 3.15
N ALA A 281 1.52 19.56 4.37
CA ALA A 281 2.21 18.44 5.03
C ALA A 281 2.03 17.13 4.27
N ALA A 282 0.81 16.80 3.84
CA ALA A 282 0.54 15.60 3.04
C ALA A 282 1.25 15.66 1.68
N ARG A 283 1.32 16.83 1.05
CA ARG A 283 2.09 17.03 -0.20
C ARG A 283 3.57 16.80 0.02
N ALA A 284 4.16 17.34 1.08
CA ALA A 284 5.57 17.13 1.40
C ALA A 284 5.92 15.66 1.64
N VAL A 285 5.01 14.91 2.31
CA VAL A 285 5.16 13.45 2.49
C VAL A 285 5.03 12.72 1.16
N LEU A 286 4.06 13.09 0.33
CA LEU A 286 3.85 12.48 -1.01
C LEU A 286 5.08 12.67 -1.91
N ASP A 287 5.69 13.86 -1.89
CA ASP A 287 6.89 14.15 -2.69
C ASP A 287 8.08 13.27 -2.26
N ILE A 288 8.28 13.06 -0.95
CA ILE A 288 9.30 12.14 -0.42
C ILE A 288 9.02 10.71 -0.85
N ILE A 289 7.79 10.23 -0.67
CA ILE A 289 7.37 8.87 -1.05
C ILE A 289 7.56 8.65 -2.55
N SER A 290 7.16 9.60 -3.37
CA SER A 290 7.28 9.50 -4.84
C SER A 290 8.74 9.47 -5.29
N HIS A 291 9.59 10.29 -4.68
CA HIS A 291 11.02 10.30 -4.94
C HIS A 291 11.68 8.96 -4.56
N ASP A 292 11.42 8.47 -3.33
CA ASP A 292 11.99 7.22 -2.85
C ASP A 292 11.52 6.02 -3.67
N LEU A 293 10.27 6.04 -4.13
CA LEU A 293 9.72 5.00 -5.01
C LEU A 293 10.42 5.00 -6.37
N ALA A 294 10.66 6.17 -6.95
CA ALA A 294 11.38 6.29 -8.22
C ALA A 294 12.83 5.77 -8.09
N GLU A 295 13.53 6.10 -7.01
CA GLU A 295 14.87 5.59 -6.74
C GLU A 295 14.90 4.08 -6.50
N ALA A 296 13.93 3.54 -5.74
CA ALA A 296 13.80 2.11 -5.53
C ALA A 296 13.60 1.37 -6.86
N ALA A 297 12.72 1.87 -7.72
CA ALA A 297 12.49 1.31 -9.05
C ALA A 297 13.72 1.38 -9.95
N ALA A 298 14.47 2.49 -9.92
CA ALA A 298 15.71 2.63 -10.68
C ALA A 298 16.78 1.63 -10.22
N SER A 299 16.93 1.45 -8.90
CA SER A 299 17.91 0.51 -8.32
C SER A 299 17.66 -0.93 -8.73
N VAL A 300 16.38 -1.34 -8.79
CA VAL A 300 16.01 -2.71 -9.16
C VAL A 300 16.21 -3.00 -10.65
N ARG A 301 16.03 -2.00 -11.52
CA ARG A 301 16.24 -2.18 -12.96
C ARG A 301 17.64 -2.67 -13.30
N THR A 302 18.64 -2.31 -12.50
CA THR A 302 20.03 -2.77 -12.67
C THR A 302 20.23 -4.21 -12.19
N LEU A 303 19.44 -4.67 -11.21
CA LEU A 303 19.51 -6.02 -10.65
C LEU A 303 18.80 -7.06 -11.52
N VAL A 304 17.70 -6.67 -12.16
CA VAL A 304 17.00 -7.49 -13.16
C VAL A 304 17.72 -7.31 -14.49
N GLY A 305 18.71 -8.16 -14.77
CA GLY A 305 19.59 -8.05 -15.93
C GLY A 305 18.87 -7.71 -17.24
N SER A 306 19.51 -6.93 -18.09
CA SER A 306 19.11 -6.79 -19.49
C SER A 306 18.99 -8.18 -20.11
N PRO A 307 18.01 -8.46 -21.00
CA PRO A 307 17.99 -9.72 -21.74
C PRO A 307 19.39 -9.90 -22.33
N SER A 308 20.10 -10.94 -21.89
CA SER A 308 21.47 -11.20 -22.27
C SER A 308 21.57 -11.11 -23.79
N SER A 309 22.30 -10.14 -24.31
CA SER A 309 22.83 -10.11 -25.67
C SER A 309 23.84 -11.26 -25.79
N GLY A 310 23.29 -12.50 -25.59
CA GLY A 310 24.04 -13.72 -25.73
C GLY A 310 24.44 -13.87 -27.19
N SER A 311 25.77 -13.93 -27.41
CA SER A 311 26.40 -14.48 -28.59
C SER A 311 26.45 -13.61 -29.85
N ARG A 312 27.17 -12.48 -29.78
CA ARG A 312 27.83 -11.92 -30.99
C ARG A 312 29.34 -12.11 -30.98
N GLN A 313 29.92 -13.00 -30.20
CA GLN A 313 31.37 -13.17 -30.10
C GLN A 313 31.92 -14.55 -30.48
N GLN A 314 31.13 -15.44 -31.09
CA GLN A 314 31.64 -16.75 -31.56
C GLN A 314 31.51 -17.01 -33.06
N LEU A 315 31.31 -16.01 -33.90
CA LEU A 315 31.27 -16.19 -35.37
C LEU A 315 32.34 -15.40 -36.11
N ARG A 316 33.48 -15.07 -35.46
CA ARG A 316 34.66 -14.53 -36.14
C ARG A 316 35.93 -15.28 -35.77
N ARG A 317 35.96 -16.59 -35.95
CA ARG A 317 37.18 -17.41 -36.06
C ARG A 317 36.85 -18.74 -36.71
N ARG A 318 36.62 -18.74 -38.02
CA ARG A 318 36.81 -19.87 -38.94
C ARG A 318 36.60 -19.37 -40.37
N THR A 319 37.55 -18.64 -40.86
CA THR A 319 37.86 -18.53 -42.31
C THR A 319 39.31 -18.12 -42.43
N THR A 320 40.17 -19.10 -42.37
CA THR A 320 41.48 -19.10 -43.02
C THR A 320 41.90 -20.55 -43.10
N PHE A 321 41.66 -21.15 -44.21
CA PHE A 321 42.46 -21.98 -45.09
C PHE A 321 41.51 -22.57 -46.14
#